data_ebdcd83cebdb9796916ef25920d9da18
#
_entry.id   ebdcd83cebdb9796916ef25920d9da18
#
_cell.length_a   1.000
_cell.length_b   1.000
_cell.length_c   1.000
_cell.angle_alpha   90.00
_cell.angle_beta   90.00
_cell.angle_gamma   90.00
#
_symmetry.space_group_name_H-M   'P 1'
#
loop_
_entity.id
_entity.type
_entity.pdbx_description
1 polymer ?
#
loop_
_entity_poly.entity_id
_entity_poly.type
_entity_poly.pdbx_seq_one_letter_code
_entity_poly.pdbx_strand_id
1 'polypeptide(L)'
;MLARPLSEIYENIHDFFVVREGERVIACAALRINWSDLAEIKSVAVAEDCQRQGIGNRLIKACLKESKALGISTIYCLTYKPEFFDTLGFAQVEKTTLPHKVWNECYRCPKFPNCDEVALICHLEIEA
;
A
#
# COMPACT_ATOMS: atom_id res chain seq x y z
N MET A 1 -0.30 7.63 5.26
CA MET A 1 -1.49 7.33 4.44
C MET A 1 -2.73 7.93 5.07
N LEU A 2 -3.67 8.37 4.26
CA LEU A 2 -4.88 9.01 4.73
C LEU A 2 -5.87 7.98 5.29
N ALA A 3 -6.68 8.43 6.26
CA ALA A 3 -7.79 7.62 6.77
C ALA A 3 -8.81 7.33 5.67
N ARG A 4 -9.40 6.13 5.69
CA ARG A 4 -10.39 5.71 4.71
C ARG A 4 -11.78 5.68 5.35
N PRO A 5 -12.84 6.04 4.60
CA PRO A 5 -14.20 5.87 5.10
C PRO A 5 -14.50 4.40 5.41
N LEU A 6 -15.34 4.16 6.40
CA LEU A 6 -15.69 2.79 6.81
C LEU A 6 -16.32 2.00 5.66
N SER A 7 -17.14 2.63 4.84
CA SER A 7 -17.75 1.99 3.67
C SER A 7 -16.70 1.48 2.68
N GLU A 8 -15.64 2.25 2.46
CA GLU A 8 -14.55 1.85 1.56
C GLU A 8 -13.78 0.65 2.13
N ILE A 9 -13.59 0.60 3.44
CA ILE A 9 -12.93 -0.53 4.10
C ILE A 9 -13.77 -1.80 3.92
N TYR A 10 -15.08 -1.73 4.10
CA TYR A 10 -15.96 -2.89 3.90
C TYR A 10 -15.98 -3.38 2.45
N GLU A 11 -15.94 -2.47 1.48
CA GLU A 11 -15.90 -2.84 0.07
C GLU A 11 -14.62 -3.61 -0.29
N ASN A 12 -13.52 -3.37 0.43
CA ASN A 12 -12.20 -3.91 0.12
C ASN A 12 -11.66 -4.81 1.23
N ILE A 13 -12.51 -5.39 2.04
CA ILE A 13 -12.08 -6.14 3.23
C ILE A 13 -11.14 -7.32 2.90
N HIS A 14 -11.31 -7.96 1.76
CA HIS A 14 -10.48 -9.08 1.34
C HIS A 14 -9.08 -8.65 0.88
N ASP A 15 -8.85 -7.35 0.65
CA ASP A 15 -7.56 -6.83 0.27
C ASP A 15 -6.59 -6.70 1.45
N PHE A 16 -7.08 -6.84 2.68
CA PHE A 16 -6.29 -6.57 3.88
C PHE A 16 -5.46 -7.77 4.34
N PHE A 17 -4.22 -7.46 4.68
CA PHE A 17 -3.33 -8.32 5.43
C PHE A 17 -3.22 -7.79 6.84
N VAL A 18 -3.20 -8.68 7.83
CA VAL A 18 -3.14 -8.27 9.23
C VAL A 18 -2.07 -9.05 9.98
N VAL A 19 -1.54 -8.43 11.03
CA VAL A 19 -0.71 -9.11 12.03
C VAL A 19 -1.48 -9.14 13.32
N ARG A 20 -1.66 -10.32 13.89
CA ARG A 20 -2.35 -10.53 15.16
C ARG A 20 -1.39 -10.96 16.24
N GLU A 21 -1.65 -10.50 17.44
CA GLU A 21 -1.04 -11.00 18.66
C GLU A 21 -2.19 -11.48 19.55
N GLY A 22 -2.38 -12.81 19.62
CA GLY A 22 -3.58 -13.38 20.22
C GLY A 22 -4.82 -12.95 19.43
N GLU A 23 -5.80 -12.34 20.09
CA GLU A 23 -7.03 -11.84 19.46
C GLU A 23 -6.92 -10.38 19.02
N ARG A 24 -5.81 -9.72 19.35
CA ARG A 24 -5.62 -8.32 19.01
C ARG A 24 -4.96 -8.18 17.65
N VAL A 25 -5.56 -7.40 16.76
CA VAL A 25 -4.93 -6.99 15.50
C VAL A 25 -4.01 -5.81 15.78
N ILE A 26 -2.71 -5.99 15.55
CA ILE A 26 -1.70 -4.97 15.84
C ILE A 26 -1.18 -4.23 14.61
N ALA A 27 -1.45 -4.74 13.42
CA ALA A 27 -1.04 -4.07 12.20
C ALA A 27 -1.93 -4.51 11.03
N CYS A 28 -2.06 -3.66 10.04
CA CYS A 28 -2.75 -3.98 8.80
C CYS A 28 -2.13 -3.26 7.62
N ALA A 29 -2.34 -3.82 6.44
CA ALA A 29 -2.06 -3.17 5.16
C ALA A 29 -3.02 -3.74 4.12
N ALA A 30 -3.43 -2.92 3.17
CA ALA A 30 -4.24 -3.38 2.05
C ALA A 30 -3.40 -3.46 0.79
N LEU A 31 -3.60 -4.54 0.02
CA LEU A 31 -3.06 -4.71 -1.31
C LEU A 31 -4.24 -4.65 -2.28
N ARG A 32 -4.37 -3.54 -2.98
CA ARG A 32 -5.45 -3.34 -3.95
C ARG A 32 -4.95 -3.57 -5.36
N ILE A 33 -5.51 -4.57 -6.02
CA ILE A 33 -5.18 -4.88 -7.40
C ILE A 33 -6.00 -3.95 -8.29
N ASN A 34 -5.32 -3.08 -9.05
CA ASN A 34 -5.97 -2.12 -9.93
C ASN A 34 -6.02 -2.59 -11.39
N TRP A 35 -5.09 -3.44 -11.77
CA TRP A 35 -4.99 -3.99 -13.13
C TRP A 35 -4.18 -5.27 -13.11
N SER A 36 -4.05 -5.94 -14.25
CA SER A 36 -3.33 -7.22 -14.34
C SER A 36 -1.86 -7.14 -13.92
N ASP A 37 -1.25 -5.95 -14.01
CA ASP A 37 0.17 -5.73 -13.71
C ASP A 37 0.41 -4.59 -12.71
N LEU A 38 -0.66 -4.10 -12.06
CA LEU A 38 -0.58 -2.91 -11.20
C LEU A 38 -1.38 -3.12 -9.91
N ALA A 39 -0.74 -2.91 -8.78
CA ALA A 39 -1.40 -2.93 -7.48
C ALA A 39 -0.92 -1.78 -6.59
N GLU A 40 -1.71 -1.43 -5.61
CA GLU A 40 -1.39 -0.40 -4.62
C GLU A 40 -1.32 -1.01 -3.24
N ILE A 41 -0.29 -0.63 -2.47
CA ILE A 41 -0.25 -0.86 -1.03
C ILE A 41 -0.78 0.40 -0.35
N LYS A 42 -1.82 0.23 0.44
CA LYS A 42 -2.47 1.35 1.13
C LYS A 42 -2.98 0.94 2.51
N SER A 43 -3.42 1.92 3.28
CA SER A 43 -4.00 1.70 4.62
C SER A 43 -3.04 0.96 5.57
N VAL A 44 -1.74 1.20 5.43
CA VAL A 44 -0.74 0.61 6.33
C VAL A 44 -0.84 1.27 7.70
N ALA A 45 -1.04 0.46 8.73
CA ALA A 45 -1.11 0.95 10.09
C ALA A 45 -0.52 -0.09 11.05
N VAL A 46 0.23 0.39 12.04
CA VAL A 46 0.78 -0.44 13.11
C VAL A 46 0.37 0.21 14.43
N ALA A 47 -0.13 -0.59 15.38
CA ALA A 47 -0.51 -0.10 16.69
C ALA A 47 0.65 0.67 17.32
N GLU A 48 0.37 1.79 17.98
CA GLU A 48 1.38 2.71 18.50
C GLU A 48 2.38 2.01 19.42
N ASP A 49 1.89 1.14 20.30
CA ASP A 49 2.72 0.37 21.23
C ASP A 49 3.52 -0.76 20.57
N CYS A 50 3.27 -1.05 19.29
CA CYS A 50 3.93 -2.11 18.53
C CYS A 50 4.85 -1.58 17.43
N GLN A 51 4.99 -0.27 17.29
CA GLN A 51 5.84 0.34 16.27
C GLN A 51 7.32 0.11 16.55
N ARG A 52 8.16 0.25 15.52
CA ARG A 52 9.61 0.08 15.55
C ARG A 52 10.10 -1.34 15.88
N GLN A 53 9.26 -2.35 15.64
CA GLN A 53 9.62 -3.76 15.85
C GLN A 53 9.74 -4.53 14.53
N GLY A 54 9.75 -3.84 13.40
CA GLY A 54 9.83 -4.46 12.09
C GLY A 54 8.52 -5.09 11.59
N ILE A 55 7.42 -4.87 12.30
CA ILE A 55 6.11 -5.45 11.94
C ILE A 55 5.61 -4.89 10.61
N GLY A 56 5.72 -3.57 10.42
CA GLY A 56 5.33 -2.93 9.16
C GLY A 56 6.11 -3.47 7.98
N ASN A 57 7.43 -3.64 8.13
CA ASN A 57 8.29 -4.21 7.08
C ASN A 57 7.87 -5.63 6.71
N ARG A 58 7.58 -6.46 7.70
CA ARG A 58 7.11 -7.83 7.47
C ARG A 58 5.79 -7.84 6.70
N LEU A 59 4.91 -6.93 7.03
CA LEU A 59 3.60 -6.81 6.41
C LEU A 59 3.73 -6.39 4.93
N ILE A 60 4.57 -5.40 4.65
CA ILE A 60 4.82 -4.96 3.27
C ILE A 60 5.50 -6.08 2.46
N LYS A 61 6.45 -6.79 3.05
CA LYS A 61 7.08 -7.94 2.38
C LYS A 61 6.05 -9.03 2.05
N ALA A 62 5.08 -9.28 2.91
CA ALA A 62 4.00 -10.22 2.64
C ALA A 62 3.15 -9.76 1.45
N CYS A 63 2.83 -8.46 1.37
CA CYS A 63 2.10 -7.88 0.23
C CYS A 63 2.90 -8.04 -1.07
N LEU A 64 4.20 -7.78 -1.05
CA LEU A 64 5.05 -7.94 -2.23
C LEU A 64 5.14 -9.40 -2.68
N LYS A 65 5.24 -10.31 -1.72
CA LYS A 65 5.26 -11.76 -2.02
C LYS A 65 3.96 -12.21 -2.69
N GLU A 66 2.82 -11.76 -2.17
CA GLU A 66 1.53 -12.06 -2.77
C GLU A 66 1.41 -11.48 -4.18
N SER A 67 1.85 -10.24 -4.36
CA SER A 67 1.85 -9.59 -5.67
C SER A 67 2.67 -10.39 -6.68
N LYS A 68 3.84 -10.86 -6.28
CA LYS A 68 4.70 -11.67 -7.14
C LYS A 68 4.04 -12.99 -7.50
N ALA A 69 3.39 -13.65 -6.53
CA ALA A 69 2.67 -14.89 -6.75
C ALA A 69 1.50 -14.71 -7.72
N LEU A 70 0.88 -13.54 -7.74
CA LEU A 70 -0.23 -13.21 -8.65
C LEU A 70 0.26 -12.70 -10.01
N GLY A 71 1.56 -12.57 -10.23
CA GLY A 71 2.13 -12.08 -11.48
C GLY A 71 2.03 -10.57 -11.65
N ILE A 72 1.87 -9.82 -10.56
CA ILE A 72 1.79 -8.37 -10.60
C ILE A 72 3.19 -7.78 -10.47
N SER A 73 3.66 -7.09 -11.51
CA SER A 73 5.03 -6.61 -11.60
C SER A 73 5.26 -5.22 -11.03
N THR A 74 4.21 -4.39 -10.93
CA THR A 74 4.35 -3.00 -10.51
C THR A 74 3.46 -2.73 -9.29
N ILE A 75 4.09 -2.30 -8.20
CA ILE A 75 3.42 -1.96 -6.96
C ILE A 75 3.71 -0.49 -6.67
N TYR A 76 2.67 0.29 -6.38
CA TYR A 76 2.85 1.68 -6.01
C TYR A 76 2.24 1.96 -4.64
N CYS A 77 2.64 3.06 -4.03
CA CYS A 77 1.97 3.60 -2.85
C CYS A 77 2.06 5.13 -2.85
N LEU A 78 1.13 5.74 -2.13
CA LEU A 78 1.13 7.17 -1.85
C LEU A 78 1.26 7.33 -0.33
N THR A 79 2.29 8.03 0.12
CA THR A 79 2.61 8.10 1.55
C THR A 79 3.22 9.43 1.95
N TYR A 80 3.08 9.78 3.22
CA TYR A 80 3.81 10.89 3.84
C TYR A 80 5.16 10.44 4.42
N LYS A 81 5.44 9.13 4.45
CA LYS A 81 6.66 8.56 5.06
C LYS A 81 7.43 7.71 4.06
N PRO A 82 8.02 8.32 3.02
CA PRO A 82 8.72 7.58 1.99
C PRO A 82 9.89 6.75 2.53
N GLU A 83 10.56 7.22 3.58
CA GLU A 83 11.69 6.52 4.17
C GLU A 83 11.34 5.12 4.69
N PHE A 84 10.08 4.89 5.07
CA PHE A 84 9.61 3.58 5.50
C PHE A 84 9.72 2.53 4.39
N PHE A 85 9.56 2.96 3.13
CA PHE A 85 9.56 2.08 1.96
C PHE A 85 10.92 1.98 1.27
N ASP A 86 11.86 2.88 1.56
CA ASP A 86 13.16 2.94 0.86
C ASP A 86 13.95 1.63 0.95
N THR A 87 13.94 0.99 2.11
CA THR A 87 14.67 -0.26 2.34
C THR A 87 13.98 -1.48 1.71
N LEU A 88 12.79 -1.30 1.16
CA LEU A 88 11.96 -2.38 0.62
C LEU A 88 11.96 -2.43 -0.92
N GLY A 89 12.82 -1.63 -1.55
CA GLY A 89 12.93 -1.62 -3.01
C GLY A 89 12.01 -0.64 -3.72
N PHE A 90 11.38 0.27 -2.98
CA PHE A 90 10.56 1.32 -3.58
C PHE A 90 11.41 2.53 -3.94
N ALA A 91 11.10 3.16 -5.07
CA ALA A 91 11.74 4.39 -5.52
C ALA A 91 10.70 5.48 -5.71
N GLN A 92 11.05 6.70 -5.34
CA GLN A 92 10.17 7.85 -5.50
C GLN A 92 10.01 8.21 -6.98
N VAL A 93 8.78 8.50 -7.39
CA VAL A 93 8.45 8.93 -8.75
C VAL A 93 7.53 10.15 -8.70
N GLU A 94 7.44 10.87 -9.83
CA GLU A 94 6.47 11.93 -9.98
C GLU A 94 5.06 11.34 -10.05
N LYS A 95 4.11 11.97 -9.36
CA LYS A 95 2.72 11.49 -9.36
C LYS A 95 2.12 11.42 -10.77
N THR A 96 2.53 12.34 -11.63
CA THR A 96 2.03 12.40 -13.01
C THR A 96 2.45 11.20 -13.86
N THR A 97 3.42 10.41 -13.42
CA THR A 97 3.84 9.19 -14.11
C THR A 97 2.95 7.99 -13.81
N LEU A 98 2.09 8.09 -12.80
CA LEU A 98 1.17 7.02 -12.45
C LEU A 98 0.02 6.95 -13.47
N PRO A 99 -0.47 5.72 -13.80
CA PRO A 99 -1.59 5.59 -14.73
C PRO A 99 -2.85 6.30 -14.23
N HIS A 100 -3.67 6.76 -15.17
CA HIS A 100 -4.92 7.47 -14.86
C HIS A 100 -5.84 6.68 -13.92
N LYS A 101 -5.88 5.36 -14.03
CA LYS A 101 -6.73 4.51 -13.18
C LYS A 101 -6.37 4.58 -11.70
N VAL A 102 -5.14 5.01 -11.37
CA VAL A 102 -4.73 5.27 -9.97
C VAL A 102 -5.53 6.42 -9.38
N TRP A 103 -5.89 7.41 -10.20
CA TRP A 103 -6.52 8.64 -9.76
C TRP A 103 -8.01 8.49 -9.42
N ASN A 104 -8.64 7.36 -9.71
CA ASN A 104 -10.06 7.13 -9.41
C ASN A 104 -10.37 7.30 -7.92
N GLU A 105 -9.51 6.80 -7.05
CA GLU A 105 -9.66 7.01 -5.60
C GLU A 105 -9.27 8.42 -5.18
N CYS A 106 -8.29 9.01 -5.85
CA CYS A 106 -7.83 10.37 -5.54
C CYS A 106 -8.92 11.41 -5.78
N TYR A 107 -9.78 11.23 -6.78
CA TYR A 107 -10.91 12.13 -7.02
C TYR A 107 -11.88 12.19 -5.84
N ARG A 108 -11.95 11.13 -5.04
CA ARG A 108 -12.80 11.06 -3.85
C ARG A 108 -12.09 11.55 -2.59
N CYS A 109 -10.79 11.81 -2.67
CA CYS A 109 -9.99 12.22 -1.52
C CYS A 109 -10.19 13.71 -1.24
N PRO A 110 -10.41 14.11 0.03
CA PRO A 110 -10.56 15.53 0.38
C PRO A 110 -9.36 16.40 0.01
N LYS A 111 -8.18 15.81 -0.14
CA LYS A 111 -6.95 16.53 -0.50
C LYS A 111 -6.74 16.69 -1.99
N PHE A 112 -7.54 16.02 -2.82
CA PHE A 112 -7.43 16.18 -4.27
C PHE A 112 -7.91 17.58 -4.70
N PRO A 113 -7.21 18.28 -5.64
CA PRO A 113 -5.99 17.86 -6.37
C PRO A 113 -4.68 18.26 -5.69
N ASN A 114 -4.72 18.79 -4.48
CA ASN A 114 -3.56 19.35 -3.78
C ASN A 114 -2.94 18.37 -2.79
N CYS A 115 -3.01 17.07 -3.09
CA CYS A 115 -2.41 16.03 -2.26
C CYS A 115 -0.88 16.18 -2.25
N ASP A 116 -0.31 16.18 -1.05
CA ASP A 116 1.12 16.30 -0.81
C ASP A 116 1.81 14.98 -0.47
N GLU A 117 1.11 13.86 -0.57
CA GLU A 117 1.72 12.54 -0.40
C GLU A 117 2.75 12.28 -1.51
N VAL A 118 3.78 11.52 -1.15
CA VAL A 118 4.85 11.13 -2.06
C VAL A 118 4.46 9.81 -2.75
N ALA A 119 4.68 9.74 -4.06
CA ALA A 119 4.43 8.54 -4.85
C ALA A 119 5.70 7.68 -4.93
N LEU A 120 5.57 6.40 -4.65
CA LEU A 120 6.65 5.43 -4.70
C LEU A 120 6.24 4.24 -5.57
N ILE A 121 7.18 3.68 -6.32
CA ILE A 121 6.97 2.48 -7.14
C ILE A 121 8.04 1.44 -6.82
N CYS A 122 7.62 0.19 -6.76
CA CYS A 122 8.48 -0.99 -6.69
C CYS A 122 8.18 -1.87 -7.92
N HIS A 123 9.22 -2.24 -8.66
CA HIS A 123 9.11 -3.20 -9.76
C HIS A 123 9.59 -4.56 -9.30
N LEU A 124 8.76 -5.58 -9.49
CA LEU A 124 9.07 -6.95 -9.13
C LEU A 124 9.47 -7.74 -10.37
N GLU A 125 10.46 -8.61 -10.22
CA GLU A 125 10.79 -9.58 -11.27
C GLU A 125 9.79 -10.73 -11.21
N ILE A 126 9.09 -10.96 -12.31
CA ILE A 126 8.12 -12.05 -12.42
C ILE A 126 8.75 -13.13 -13.27
N GLU A 127 8.89 -14.32 -12.70
CA GLU A 127 9.37 -15.49 -13.43
C GLU A 127 8.25 -16.03 -14.34
N ALA A 128 8.62 -16.27 -15.57
CA ALA A 128 7.69 -16.82 -16.55
C ALA A 128 7.40 -18.32 -16.28
#